data_f338055566b1a591b3697d87dbdc17db
#
_entry.id   f338055566b1a591b3697d87dbdc17db
#
_cell.length_a   1.000
_cell.length_b   1.000
_cell.length_c   1.000
_cell.angle_alpha   90.00
_cell.angle_beta   90.00
_cell.angle_gamma   90.00
#
_symmetry.space_group_name_H-M   'P 1'
#
loop_
_entity.id
_entity.type
_entity.pdbx_description
1 polymer ?
#
loop_
_entity_poly.entity_id
_entity_poly.type
_entity_poly.pdbx_seq_one_letter_code
_entity_poly.pdbx_strand_id
1 'polypeptide(L)'
;YKQYFAEILKATFIPTIKFDKNFIAILVGILGTTISPYLFFWQASVEVEEMKNKKVHLVVNKKIIHDMKQDVDFGMTFSGFVMYFIILTTGTVLFKGGVHQIDTVEQAAMALKPLAGNLAYLLFAIGVIGTGLIAIPVLSGSISYIIAETFGWEQGLDKKFHDAKAFYVIIAISLMLGLSLN
;
A
#
# COMPACT_ATOMS: atom_id res chain seq x y z
N TYR A 1 -4.87 9.84 -28.29
CA TYR A 1 -4.01 10.61 -27.38
C TYR A 1 -2.55 10.48 -27.83
N LYS A 2 -2.06 11.40 -28.65
CA LYS A 2 -0.62 11.51 -28.91
C LYS A 2 0.03 12.12 -27.67
N GLN A 3 0.55 11.28 -26.81
CA GLN A 3 1.40 11.71 -25.72
C GLN A 3 2.78 12.01 -26.32
N TYR A 4 3.26 13.22 -26.17
CA TYR A 4 4.65 13.54 -26.49
C TYR A 4 5.53 12.92 -25.41
N PHE A 5 6.09 11.76 -25.69
CA PHE A 5 6.92 10.99 -24.75
C PHE A 5 8.05 11.85 -24.16
N ALA A 6 8.59 12.77 -24.94
CA ALA A 6 9.60 13.73 -24.49
C ALA A 6 9.07 14.69 -23.40
N GLU A 7 7.81 15.15 -23.49
CA GLU A 7 7.21 16.02 -22.47
C GLU A 7 6.98 15.27 -21.16
N ILE A 8 6.55 14.01 -21.23
CA ILE A 8 6.37 13.15 -20.05
C ILE A 8 7.70 12.94 -19.36
N LEU A 9 8.75 12.55 -20.09
CA LEU A 9 10.09 12.39 -19.53
C LEU A 9 10.60 13.69 -18.92
N LYS A 10 10.46 14.81 -19.62
CA LYS A 10 10.87 16.11 -19.09
C LYS A 10 10.13 16.46 -17.79
N ALA A 11 8.82 16.28 -17.75
CA ALA A 11 8.02 16.57 -16.56
C ALA A 11 8.34 15.62 -15.38
N THR A 12 8.75 14.39 -15.66
CA THR A 12 9.14 13.41 -14.64
C THR A 12 10.46 13.79 -13.97
N PHE A 13 11.47 14.21 -14.74
CA PHE A 13 12.79 14.52 -14.19
C PHE A 13 12.98 15.99 -13.82
N ILE A 14 12.17 16.88 -14.40
CA ILE A 14 12.20 18.32 -14.11
C ILE A 14 10.78 18.77 -13.75
N PRO A 15 10.31 18.45 -12.52
CA PRO A 15 8.97 18.79 -12.09
C PRO A 15 8.81 20.31 -11.94
N THR A 16 7.68 20.83 -12.34
CA THR A 16 7.30 22.22 -12.10
C THR A 16 6.68 22.32 -10.70
N ILE A 17 7.46 22.80 -9.75
CA ILE A 17 7.00 22.94 -8.35
C ILE A 17 6.27 24.28 -8.21
N LYS A 18 5.01 24.22 -7.74
CA LYS A 18 4.22 25.40 -7.37
C LYS A 18 4.17 25.47 -5.86
N PHE A 19 4.66 26.57 -5.29
CA PHE A 19 4.64 26.80 -3.84
C PHE A 19 3.30 27.41 -3.38
N ASP A 20 2.18 26.74 -3.70
CA ASP A 20 0.89 27.08 -3.14
C ASP A 20 0.45 26.07 -2.07
N LYS A 21 -0.51 26.48 -1.21
CA LYS A 21 -0.98 25.66 -0.10
C LYS A 21 -1.56 24.31 -0.57
N ASN A 22 -2.28 24.30 -1.68
CA ASN A 22 -2.93 23.10 -2.22
C ASN A 22 -1.89 22.13 -2.74
N PHE A 23 -0.90 22.61 -3.50
CA PHE A 23 0.18 21.77 -4.01
C PHE A 23 0.99 21.14 -2.88
N ILE A 24 1.36 21.94 -1.86
CA ILE A 24 2.09 21.43 -0.69
C ILE A 24 1.26 20.42 0.07
N ALA A 25 -0.04 20.67 0.29
CA ALA A 25 -0.92 19.72 0.98
C ALA A 25 -1.02 18.38 0.25
N ILE A 26 -1.17 18.40 -1.08
CA ILE A 26 -1.19 17.19 -1.90
C ILE A 26 0.16 16.46 -1.83
N LEU A 27 1.27 17.18 -1.93
CA LEU A 27 2.62 16.60 -1.84
C LEU A 27 2.85 15.92 -0.49
N VAL A 28 2.48 16.58 0.61
CA VAL A 28 2.54 16.00 1.97
C VAL A 28 1.63 14.79 2.09
N GLY A 29 0.43 14.83 1.51
CA GLY A 29 -0.48 13.69 1.47
C GLY A 29 0.12 12.49 0.75
N ILE A 30 0.72 12.69 -0.43
CA ILE A 30 1.40 11.62 -1.18
C ILE A 30 2.56 11.03 -0.37
N LEU A 31 3.41 11.87 0.22
CA LEU A 31 4.52 11.41 1.05
C LEU A 31 4.04 10.65 2.29
N GLY A 32 2.97 11.15 2.95
CA GLY A 32 2.39 10.50 4.12
C GLY A 32 1.77 9.14 3.84
N THR A 33 1.17 8.96 2.68
CA THR A 33 0.61 7.65 2.26
C THR A 33 1.68 6.68 1.77
N THR A 34 2.81 7.17 1.28
CA THR A 34 3.92 6.33 0.78
C THR A 34 4.78 5.80 1.93
N ILE A 35 5.00 6.61 2.97
CA ILE A 35 5.78 6.22 4.14
C ILE A 35 4.81 5.83 5.26
N SER A 36 4.48 4.54 5.32
CA SER A 36 3.47 4.02 6.25
C SER A 36 4.12 3.29 7.43
N PRO A 37 4.14 3.87 8.65
CA PRO A 37 4.83 3.29 9.80
C PRO A 37 4.37 1.89 10.17
N TYR A 38 3.09 1.56 9.98
CA TYR A 38 2.53 0.24 10.30
C TYR A 38 3.17 -0.91 9.49
N LEU A 39 3.65 -0.65 8.28
CA LEU A 39 4.34 -1.64 7.46
C LEU A 39 5.70 -2.04 8.05
N PHE A 40 6.39 -1.11 8.72
CA PHE A 40 7.64 -1.44 9.43
C PHE A 40 7.38 -2.36 10.61
N PHE A 41 6.32 -2.11 11.38
CA PHE A 41 5.90 -3.01 12.46
C PHE A 41 5.54 -4.39 11.94
N TRP A 42 4.74 -4.45 10.88
CA TRP A 42 4.36 -5.69 10.23
C TRP A 42 5.59 -6.50 9.82
N GLN A 43 6.49 -5.89 9.05
CA GLN A 43 7.68 -6.58 8.54
C GLN A 43 8.60 -7.03 9.66
N ALA A 44 8.85 -6.18 10.67
CA ALA A 44 9.69 -6.54 11.80
C ALA A 44 9.09 -7.70 12.62
N SER A 45 7.77 -7.69 12.86
CA SER A 45 7.09 -8.74 13.61
C SER A 45 7.11 -10.07 12.87
N VAL A 46 6.82 -10.06 11.57
CA VAL A 46 6.84 -11.27 10.72
C VAL A 46 8.24 -11.85 10.61
N GLU A 47 9.26 -11.02 10.47
CA GLU A 47 10.67 -11.47 10.42
C GLU A 47 11.09 -12.15 11.72
N VAL A 48 10.73 -11.57 12.88
CA VAL A 48 11.00 -12.18 14.19
C VAL A 48 10.28 -13.53 14.34
N GLU A 49 9.03 -13.61 13.87
CA GLU A 49 8.24 -14.84 13.90
C GLU A 49 8.87 -15.93 13.03
N GLU A 50 9.29 -15.57 11.81
CA GLU A 50 9.95 -16.49 10.89
C GLU A 50 11.29 -17.01 11.43
N MET A 51 12.08 -16.14 12.06
CA MET A 51 13.33 -16.55 12.73
C MET A 51 13.09 -17.48 13.90
N LYS A 52 12.05 -17.23 14.72
CA LYS A 52 11.67 -18.12 15.83
C LYS A 52 11.26 -19.50 15.30
N ASN A 53 10.49 -19.56 14.23
CA ASN A 53 10.03 -20.81 13.63
C ASN A 53 11.17 -21.63 13.04
N LYS A 54 12.14 -20.98 12.43
CA LYS A 54 13.35 -21.64 11.89
C LYS A 54 14.34 -22.06 12.99
N LYS A 55 14.06 -21.79 14.28
CA LYS A 55 14.96 -22.04 15.42
C LYS A 55 16.36 -21.44 15.21
N VAL A 56 16.46 -20.38 14.46
CA VAL A 56 17.68 -19.64 14.26
C VAL A 56 17.85 -18.69 15.43
N HIS A 57 19.06 -18.65 16.01
CA HIS A 57 19.35 -17.63 17.02
C HIS A 57 19.07 -16.24 16.43
N LEU A 58 18.36 -15.39 17.19
CA LEU A 58 18.02 -14.01 16.86
C LEU A 58 19.29 -13.12 16.79
N VAL A 59 20.26 -13.55 16.00
CA VAL A 59 21.46 -12.77 15.73
C VAL A 59 21.29 -12.19 14.35
N VAL A 60 20.99 -10.89 14.31
CA VAL A 60 20.94 -10.14 13.06
C VAL A 60 22.36 -10.15 12.46
N ASN A 61 22.54 -10.88 11.39
CA ASN A 61 23.79 -10.92 10.65
C ASN A 61 23.69 -10.12 9.33
N LYS A 62 24.84 -9.82 8.73
CA LYS A 62 24.90 -9.05 7.49
C LYS A 62 24.12 -9.68 6.33
N LYS A 63 23.97 -11.01 6.32
CA LYS A 63 23.23 -11.72 5.28
C LYS A 63 21.72 -11.45 5.41
N ILE A 64 21.16 -11.57 6.61
CA ILE A 64 19.74 -11.28 6.87
C ILE A 64 19.41 -9.84 6.47
N ILE A 65 20.23 -8.86 6.87
CA ILE A 65 20.06 -7.46 6.49
C ILE A 65 20.12 -7.28 4.96
N HIS A 66 21.02 -8.01 4.30
CA HIS A 66 21.15 -7.92 2.84
C HIS A 66 19.92 -8.47 2.12
N ASP A 67 19.42 -9.65 2.55
CA ASP A 67 18.26 -10.29 1.98
C ASP A 67 17.00 -9.42 2.17
N MET A 68 16.77 -8.91 3.39
CA MET A 68 15.69 -7.96 3.68
C MET A 68 15.78 -6.69 2.83
N LYS A 69 16.99 -6.16 2.66
CA LYS A 69 17.20 -4.97 1.82
C LYS A 69 16.83 -5.24 0.37
N GLN A 70 17.20 -6.39 -0.18
CA GLN A 70 16.85 -6.76 -1.56
C GLN A 70 15.33 -6.86 -1.75
N ASP A 71 14.62 -7.48 -0.79
CA ASP A 71 13.16 -7.60 -0.83
C ASP A 71 12.48 -6.23 -0.79
N VAL A 72 12.94 -5.36 0.10
CA VAL A 72 12.44 -3.98 0.21
C VAL A 72 12.74 -3.18 -1.05
N ASP A 73 13.98 -3.21 -1.55
CA ASP A 73 14.37 -2.47 -2.74
C ASP A 73 13.55 -2.90 -3.97
N PHE A 74 13.32 -4.21 -4.13
CA PHE A 74 12.50 -4.73 -5.22
C PHE A 74 11.03 -4.33 -5.07
N GLY A 75 10.44 -4.53 -3.88
CA GLY A 75 9.06 -4.18 -3.59
C GLY A 75 8.77 -2.68 -3.76
N MET A 76 9.65 -1.83 -3.21
CA MET A 76 9.51 -0.37 -3.31
C MET A 76 9.70 0.12 -4.75
N THR A 77 10.63 -0.45 -5.50
CA THR A 77 10.83 -0.11 -6.92
C THR A 77 9.58 -0.45 -7.72
N PHE A 78 9.05 -1.66 -7.56
CA PHE A 78 7.84 -2.08 -8.27
C PHE A 78 6.61 -1.24 -7.89
N SER A 79 6.41 -0.99 -6.59
CA SER A 79 5.34 -0.12 -6.09
C SER A 79 5.45 1.31 -6.63
N GLY A 80 6.69 1.85 -6.67
CA GLY A 80 6.97 3.17 -7.25
C GLY A 80 6.59 3.25 -8.73
N PHE A 81 6.89 2.20 -9.51
CA PHE A 81 6.47 2.12 -10.92
C PHE A 81 4.95 2.11 -11.06
N VAL A 82 4.25 1.28 -10.28
CA VAL A 82 2.78 1.20 -10.30
C VAL A 82 2.18 2.57 -9.97
N MET A 83 2.65 3.22 -8.89
CA MET A 83 2.19 4.55 -8.50
C MET A 83 2.42 5.59 -9.60
N TYR A 84 3.60 5.58 -10.22
CA TYR A 84 3.93 6.46 -11.34
C TYR A 84 2.95 6.31 -12.50
N PHE A 85 2.64 5.08 -12.91
CA PHE A 85 1.69 4.82 -13.99
C PHE A 85 0.26 5.21 -13.63
N ILE A 86 -0.15 5.03 -12.38
CA ILE A 86 -1.46 5.49 -11.91
C ILE A 86 -1.56 7.02 -12.03
N ILE A 87 -0.57 7.76 -11.52
CA ILE A 87 -0.52 9.23 -11.60
C ILE A 87 -0.52 9.68 -13.06
N LEU A 88 0.31 9.06 -13.90
CA LEU A 88 0.42 9.39 -15.32
C LEU A 88 -0.91 9.17 -16.05
N THR A 89 -1.54 8.01 -15.84
CA THR A 89 -2.82 7.66 -16.49
C THR A 89 -3.93 8.58 -16.03
N THR A 90 -4.03 8.84 -14.74
CA THR A 90 -5.05 9.71 -14.15
C THR A 90 -4.87 11.15 -14.66
N GLY A 91 -3.66 11.67 -14.64
CA GLY A 91 -3.36 13.03 -15.13
C GLY A 91 -3.57 13.20 -16.63
N THR A 92 -3.29 12.18 -17.42
CA THR A 92 -3.39 12.27 -18.89
C THR A 92 -4.79 11.95 -19.41
N VAL A 93 -5.56 11.12 -18.75
CA VAL A 93 -6.90 10.72 -19.19
C VAL A 93 -7.97 11.52 -18.47
N LEU A 94 -8.00 11.51 -17.14
CA LEU A 94 -9.07 12.16 -16.40
C LEU A 94 -8.89 13.67 -16.33
N PHE A 95 -7.73 14.15 -15.88
CA PHE A 95 -7.50 15.58 -15.71
C PHE A 95 -7.58 16.35 -17.03
N LYS A 96 -6.93 15.86 -18.09
CA LYS A 96 -7.06 16.46 -19.44
C LYS A 96 -8.45 16.28 -20.05
N GLY A 97 -9.20 15.28 -19.61
CA GLY A 97 -10.61 15.05 -19.96
C GLY A 97 -11.60 15.94 -19.23
N GLY A 98 -11.13 16.84 -18.34
CA GLY A 98 -11.99 17.77 -17.59
C GLY A 98 -12.48 17.22 -16.24
N VAL A 99 -12.07 16.02 -15.84
CA VAL A 99 -12.39 15.45 -14.52
C VAL A 99 -11.31 15.89 -13.54
N HIS A 100 -11.62 16.90 -12.72
CA HIS A 100 -10.68 17.48 -11.76
C HIS A 100 -10.89 16.95 -10.33
N GLN A 101 -12.02 16.33 -10.05
CA GLN A 101 -12.34 15.69 -8.78
C GLN A 101 -12.82 14.28 -9.05
N ILE A 102 -12.35 13.33 -8.26
CA ILE A 102 -12.72 11.92 -8.34
C ILE A 102 -13.38 11.57 -7.01
N ASP A 103 -14.70 11.51 -7.02
CA ASP A 103 -15.51 11.28 -5.81
C ASP A 103 -15.94 9.81 -5.70
N THR A 104 -15.86 9.05 -6.79
CA THR A 104 -16.31 7.66 -6.82
C THR A 104 -15.29 6.73 -7.49
N VAL A 105 -15.40 5.45 -7.12
CA VAL A 105 -14.59 4.36 -7.69
C VAL A 105 -14.83 4.21 -9.19
N GLU A 106 -16.06 4.44 -9.64
CA GLU A 106 -16.43 4.39 -11.06
C GLU A 106 -15.73 5.48 -11.86
N GLN A 107 -15.63 6.68 -11.31
CA GLN A 107 -14.88 7.77 -11.94
C GLN A 107 -13.39 7.43 -12.07
N ALA A 108 -12.79 6.83 -11.05
CA ALA A 108 -11.42 6.37 -11.13
C ALA A 108 -11.22 5.29 -12.21
N ALA A 109 -12.17 4.35 -12.34
CA ALA A 109 -12.14 3.31 -13.39
C ALA A 109 -12.20 3.90 -14.81
N MET A 110 -12.78 5.08 -15.00
CA MET A 110 -12.84 5.76 -16.30
C MET A 110 -11.43 6.11 -16.85
N ALA A 111 -10.41 6.19 -16.00
CA ALA A 111 -9.03 6.38 -16.44
C ALA A 111 -8.55 5.25 -17.37
N LEU A 112 -9.09 4.04 -17.22
CA LEU A 112 -8.75 2.88 -18.05
C LEU A 112 -9.59 2.80 -19.33
N LYS A 113 -10.68 3.57 -19.44
CA LYS A 113 -11.62 3.47 -20.56
C LYS A 113 -11.02 3.64 -21.95
N PRO A 114 -10.06 4.55 -22.17
CA PRO A 114 -9.41 4.70 -23.49
C PRO A 114 -8.58 3.48 -23.90
N LEU A 115 -8.10 2.68 -22.95
CA LEU A 115 -7.26 1.50 -23.19
C LEU A 115 -8.07 0.21 -23.20
N ALA A 116 -9.01 0.07 -22.27
CA ALA A 116 -9.74 -1.16 -22.01
C ALA A 116 -11.20 -1.13 -22.44
N GLY A 117 -11.70 0.02 -22.95
CA GLY A 117 -13.08 0.15 -23.41
C GLY A 117 -14.11 -0.28 -22.35
N ASN A 118 -15.01 -1.18 -22.71
CA ASN A 118 -16.07 -1.67 -21.83
C ASN A 118 -15.53 -2.56 -20.68
N LEU A 119 -14.29 -3.06 -20.78
CA LEU A 119 -13.66 -3.87 -19.72
C LEU A 119 -12.99 -3.03 -18.64
N ALA A 120 -12.95 -1.71 -18.77
CA ALA A 120 -12.28 -0.80 -17.83
C ALA A 120 -12.76 -1.01 -16.38
N TYR A 121 -14.06 -1.08 -16.18
CA TYR A 121 -14.64 -1.28 -14.84
C TYR A 121 -14.31 -2.66 -14.26
N LEU A 122 -14.36 -3.69 -15.09
CA LEU A 122 -14.01 -5.05 -14.63
C LEU A 122 -12.54 -5.15 -14.22
N LEU A 123 -11.63 -4.62 -15.05
CA LEU A 123 -10.21 -4.62 -14.75
C LEU A 123 -9.89 -3.81 -13.50
N PHE A 124 -10.53 -2.65 -13.35
CA PHE A 124 -10.37 -1.82 -12.15
C PHE A 124 -10.90 -2.53 -10.90
N ALA A 125 -12.09 -3.14 -10.99
CA ALA A 125 -12.67 -3.89 -9.87
C ALA A 125 -11.79 -5.07 -9.45
N ILE A 126 -11.23 -5.84 -10.38
CA ILE A 126 -10.28 -6.93 -10.08
C ILE A 126 -9.05 -6.37 -9.36
N GLY A 127 -8.52 -5.23 -9.82
CA GLY A 127 -7.38 -4.57 -9.17
C GLY A 127 -7.70 -4.14 -7.74
N VAL A 128 -8.85 -3.50 -7.51
CA VAL A 128 -9.27 -3.05 -6.18
C VAL A 128 -9.50 -4.24 -5.23
N ILE A 129 -10.19 -5.29 -5.71
CA ILE A 129 -10.41 -6.51 -4.93
C ILE A 129 -9.07 -7.18 -4.58
N GLY A 130 -8.17 -7.32 -5.56
CA GLY A 130 -6.84 -7.92 -5.35
C GLY A 130 -6.02 -7.12 -4.33
N THR A 131 -6.02 -5.80 -4.44
CA THR A 131 -5.33 -4.92 -3.49
C THR A 131 -5.94 -5.03 -2.09
N GLY A 132 -7.28 -5.05 -2.00
CA GLY A 132 -7.99 -5.22 -0.73
C GLY A 132 -7.66 -6.53 -0.03
N LEU A 133 -7.61 -7.64 -0.77
CA LEU A 133 -7.27 -8.96 -0.24
C LEU A 133 -5.86 -9.02 0.37
N ILE A 134 -4.94 -8.20 -0.12
CA ILE A 134 -3.57 -8.10 0.42
C ILE A 134 -3.49 -7.05 1.54
N ALA A 135 -4.04 -5.85 1.32
CA ALA A 135 -3.90 -4.73 2.24
C ALA A 135 -4.67 -4.92 3.55
N ILE A 136 -5.89 -5.46 3.49
CA ILE A 136 -6.75 -5.62 4.67
C ILE A 136 -6.11 -6.52 5.74
N PRO A 137 -5.61 -7.74 5.41
CA PRO A 137 -4.92 -8.57 6.41
C PRO A 137 -3.67 -7.93 6.99
N VAL A 138 -2.87 -7.23 6.16
CA VAL A 138 -1.66 -6.55 6.61
C VAL A 138 -1.98 -5.42 7.59
N LEU A 139 -3.00 -4.59 7.29
CA LEU A 139 -3.42 -3.51 8.17
C LEU A 139 -3.99 -4.02 9.50
N SER A 140 -4.92 -4.97 9.44
CA SER A 140 -5.54 -5.53 10.63
C SER A 140 -4.56 -6.34 11.48
N GLY A 141 -3.65 -7.07 10.85
CA GLY A 141 -2.57 -7.76 11.52
C GLY A 141 -1.57 -6.80 12.18
N SER A 142 -1.18 -5.72 11.51
CA SER A 142 -0.27 -4.71 12.07
C SER A 142 -0.81 -4.10 13.37
N ILE A 143 -2.09 -3.73 13.41
CA ILE A 143 -2.76 -3.24 14.62
C ILE A 143 -2.71 -4.31 15.71
N SER A 144 -2.98 -5.57 15.35
CA SER A 144 -2.99 -6.66 16.34
C SER A 144 -1.62 -6.93 16.93
N TYR A 145 -0.55 -6.87 16.13
CA TYR A 145 0.82 -6.98 16.62
C TYR A 145 1.15 -5.82 17.57
N ILE A 146 0.86 -4.58 17.19
CA ILE A 146 1.14 -3.41 18.02
C ILE A 146 0.43 -3.49 19.38
N ILE A 147 -0.86 -3.83 19.37
CA ILE A 147 -1.65 -3.91 20.61
C ILE A 147 -1.17 -5.10 21.45
N ALA A 148 -1.02 -6.28 20.87
CA ALA A 148 -0.59 -7.46 21.60
C ALA A 148 0.81 -7.28 22.23
N GLU A 149 1.74 -6.65 21.51
CA GLU A 149 3.07 -6.34 22.03
C GLU A 149 3.00 -5.32 23.17
N THR A 150 2.17 -4.27 23.03
CA THR A 150 2.00 -3.25 24.07
C THR A 150 1.49 -3.83 25.38
N PHE A 151 0.59 -4.81 25.32
CA PHE A 151 0.01 -5.45 26.50
C PHE A 151 0.72 -6.75 26.93
N GLY A 152 1.76 -7.16 26.21
CA GLY A 152 2.50 -8.39 26.48
C GLY A 152 1.67 -9.66 26.23
N TRP A 153 0.72 -9.63 25.30
CA TRP A 153 -0.10 -10.78 24.93
C TRP A 153 0.60 -11.66 23.92
N GLU A 154 0.22 -12.94 23.91
CA GLU A 154 0.68 -13.87 22.90
C GLU A 154 0.19 -13.44 21.51
N GLN A 155 1.13 -13.39 20.56
CA GLN A 155 0.90 -12.90 19.20
C GLN A 155 1.60 -13.80 18.19
N GLY A 156 1.10 -13.79 16.97
CA GLY A 156 1.71 -14.48 15.84
C GLY A 156 0.65 -15.08 14.90
N LEU A 157 0.87 -14.93 13.61
CA LEU A 157 0.02 -15.54 12.57
C LEU A 157 0.26 -17.05 12.45
N ASP A 158 1.40 -17.54 12.92
CA ASP A 158 1.75 -18.95 13.03
C ASP A 158 1.04 -19.66 14.18
N LYS A 159 0.53 -18.91 15.16
CA LYS A 159 -0.16 -19.45 16.32
C LYS A 159 -1.61 -19.80 16.03
N LYS A 160 -2.09 -20.85 16.69
CA LYS A 160 -3.52 -21.22 16.62
C LYS A 160 -4.34 -20.18 17.38
N PHE A 161 -5.61 -20.03 16.99
CA PHE A 161 -6.56 -19.13 17.67
C PHE A 161 -6.60 -19.31 19.21
N HIS A 162 -6.48 -20.55 19.70
CA HIS A 162 -6.52 -20.83 21.14
C HIS A 162 -5.30 -20.30 21.90
N ASP A 163 -4.16 -20.18 21.23
CA ASP A 163 -2.89 -19.78 21.82
C ASP A 163 -2.74 -18.25 21.82
N ALA A 164 -3.33 -17.55 20.83
CA ALA A 164 -3.26 -16.10 20.67
C ALA A 164 -4.66 -15.47 20.52
N LYS A 165 -5.58 -15.78 21.44
CA LYS A 165 -6.99 -15.34 21.34
C LYS A 165 -7.14 -13.82 21.20
N ALA A 166 -6.44 -13.05 22.04
CA ALA A 166 -6.53 -11.60 22.02
C ALA A 166 -6.07 -11.02 20.67
N PHE A 167 -4.99 -11.55 20.12
CA PHE A 167 -4.46 -11.17 18.82
C PHE A 167 -5.50 -11.32 17.70
N TYR A 168 -6.14 -12.49 17.61
CA TYR A 168 -7.16 -12.74 16.58
C TYR A 168 -8.47 -11.98 16.82
N VAL A 169 -8.84 -11.73 18.08
CA VAL A 169 -10.00 -10.90 18.41
C VAL A 169 -9.78 -9.45 17.96
N ILE A 170 -8.57 -8.90 18.12
CA ILE A 170 -8.25 -7.56 17.64
C ILE A 170 -8.35 -7.50 16.11
N ILE A 171 -7.87 -8.52 15.38
CA ILE A 171 -8.06 -8.60 13.93
C ILE A 171 -9.55 -8.51 13.58
N ALA A 172 -10.39 -9.34 14.23
CA ALA A 172 -11.82 -9.37 13.97
C ALA A 172 -12.50 -8.01 14.27
N ILE A 173 -12.15 -7.38 15.40
CA ILE A 173 -12.70 -6.07 15.79
C ILE A 173 -12.27 -5.00 14.79
N SER A 174 -11.00 -4.97 14.37
CA SER A 174 -10.51 -4.00 13.39
C SER A 174 -11.22 -4.10 12.04
N LEU A 175 -11.50 -5.33 11.58
CA LEU A 175 -12.26 -5.59 10.37
C LEU A 175 -13.72 -5.14 10.49
N MET A 176 -14.37 -5.43 11.64
CA MET A 176 -15.75 -4.98 11.90
C MET A 176 -15.86 -3.47 11.96
N LEU A 177 -14.91 -2.79 12.61
CA LEU A 177 -14.87 -1.33 12.64
C LEU A 177 -14.66 -0.75 11.25
N GLY A 178 -13.75 -1.31 10.47
CA GLY A 178 -13.56 -0.88 9.07
C GLY A 178 -14.82 -1.02 8.23
N LEU A 179 -15.54 -2.12 8.37
CA LEU A 179 -16.83 -2.33 7.68
C LEU A 179 -17.92 -1.36 8.15
N SER A 180 -17.95 -1.00 9.43
CA SER A 180 -18.98 -0.11 10.00
C SER A 180 -18.78 1.37 9.62
N LEU A 181 -17.57 1.75 9.21
CA LEU A 181 -17.24 3.12 8.81
C LEU A 181 -17.45 3.38 7.31
N ASN A 182 -17.79 2.36 6.53
CA ASN A 182 -18.06 2.44 5.10
C ASN A 182 -19.59 2.50 4.89
#